data_1e0e5a6272507636ed145e9444ba5820
#
_entry.id   1e0e5a6272507636ed145e9444ba5820
#
_cell.length_a   1.000
_cell.length_b   1.000
_cell.length_c   1.000
_cell.angle_alpha   90.00
_cell.angle_beta   90.00
_cell.angle_gamma   90.00
#
_symmetry.space_group_name_H-M   'P 1'
#
loop_
_entity.id
_entity.type
_entity.pdbx_description
1 polymer ?
#
loop_
_entity_poly.entity_id
_entity_poly.type
_entity_poly.pdbx_seq_one_letter_code
_entity_poly.pdbx_strand_id
1 'polypeptide(L)'
;SGVIFDPEDLGTIQYVCPHCGAVAPETAWKKGFVNGKYVHEDPENPVKGYHLNALGSTLAQWKEIVEKFLLANEEKKKGNIEPLKSWTNTKMGQTWEEEGTQADENELLKRREWYRCEVPPEVMYLTAGVDTQDDRFEIEVVGWGAEYEAGA
;
A
#
# COMPACT_ATOMS: atom_id res chain seq x y z
N SER A 1 7.04 9.75 -6.19
CA SER A 1 8.49 9.60 -6.45
C SER A 1 8.96 10.76 -7.28
N GLY A 2 10.15 11.30 -6.98
CA GLY A 2 10.72 12.43 -7.73
C GLY A 2 11.38 12.03 -9.06
N VAL A 3 11.12 10.86 -9.63
CA VAL A 3 11.68 10.42 -10.92
C VAL A 3 10.76 10.83 -12.05
N ILE A 4 11.34 11.53 -13.04
CA ILE A 4 10.69 11.93 -14.29
C ILE A 4 11.40 11.29 -15.47
N PHE A 5 10.67 10.95 -16.52
CA PHE A 5 11.20 10.34 -17.72
C PHE A 5 10.22 10.45 -18.88
N ASP A 6 10.74 10.36 -20.10
CA ASP A 6 9.95 10.13 -21.30
C ASP A 6 9.80 8.61 -21.50
N PRO A 7 8.59 8.05 -21.59
CA PRO A 7 8.39 6.61 -21.82
C PRO A 7 8.99 6.10 -23.14
N GLU A 8 9.13 6.97 -24.14
CA GLU A 8 9.70 6.61 -25.45
C GLU A 8 11.24 6.75 -25.48
N ASP A 9 11.81 7.53 -24.54
CA ASP A 9 13.26 7.71 -24.41
C ASP A 9 13.71 7.61 -22.96
N LEU A 10 14.08 6.41 -22.54
CA LEU A 10 14.57 6.16 -21.17
C LEU A 10 15.98 6.74 -20.89
N GLY A 11 16.62 7.35 -21.88
CA GLY A 11 17.82 8.17 -21.66
C GLY A 11 17.54 9.48 -20.93
N THR A 12 16.27 9.89 -20.86
CA THR A 12 15.83 11.15 -20.24
C THR A 12 15.56 11.03 -18.73
N ILE A 13 15.75 9.86 -18.14
CA ILE A 13 15.43 9.59 -16.72
C ILE A 13 16.25 10.52 -15.82
N GLN A 14 15.54 11.30 -14.98
CA GLN A 14 16.10 12.23 -14.03
C GLN A 14 15.33 12.20 -12.72
N TYR A 15 15.97 12.62 -11.65
CA TYR A 15 15.33 12.82 -10.35
C TYR A 15 15.07 14.30 -10.10
N VAL A 16 13.88 14.62 -9.69
CA VAL A 16 13.50 15.97 -9.25
C VAL A 16 13.38 16.00 -7.74
N CYS A 17 14.10 16.88 -7.10
CA CYS A 17 14.01 17.06 -5.66
C CYS A 17 12.64 17.63 -5.29
N PRO A 18 11.85 16.98 -4.42
CA PRO A 18 10.52 17.45 -4.04
C PRO A 18 10.55 18.74 -3.20
N HIS A 19 11.70 19.08 -2.61
CA HIS A 19 11.83 20.27 -1.78
C HIS A 19 12.25 21.52 -2.54
N CYS A 20 13.18 21.39 -3.48
CA CYS A 20 13.75 22.56 -4.17
C CYS A 20 13.62 22.51 -5.71
N GLY A 21 13.06 21.45 -6.27
CA GLY A 21 12.92 21.30 -7.72
C GLY A 21 14.22 21.04 -8.49
N ALA A 22 15.37 20.93 -7.81
CA ALA A 22 16.64 20.63 -8.48
C ALA A 22 16.56 19.27 -9.19
N VAL A 23 17.09 19.22 -10.41
CA VAL A 23 17.07 18.03 -11.29
C VAL A 23 18.46 17.42 -11.35
N ALA A 24 18.55 16.11 -11.21
CA ALA A 24 19.82 15.38 -11.27
C ALA A 24 19.69 14.08 -12.08
N PRO A 25 20.67 13.78 -12.96
CA PRO A 25 20.77 12.47 -13.59
C PRO A 25 21.19 11.41 -12.57
N GLU A 26 20.94 10.14 -12.88
CA GLU A 26 21.21 8.98 -12.02
C GLU A 26 22.59 9.00 -11.37
N THR A 27 23.62 9.25 -12.18
CA THR A 27 25.01 9.23 -11.72
C THR A 27 25.34 10.32 -10.71
N ALA A 28 24.81 11.52 -10.90
CA ALA A 28 25.00 12.63 -9.98
C ALA A 28 24.20 12.40 -8.67
N TRP A 29 22.96 11.93 -8.79
CA TRP A 29 22.12 11.65 -7.64
C TRP A 29 22.71 10.52 -6.77
N LYS A 30 23.14 9.41 -7.37
CA LYS A 30 23.74 8.29 -6.64
C LYS A 30 25.06 8.65 -5.95
N LYS A 31 25.87 9.54 -6.54
CA LYS A 31 27.04 10.08 -5.85
C LYS A 31 26.67 10.89 -4.61
N GLY A 32 25.61 11.68 -4.68
CA GLY A 32 25.08 12.43 -3.53
C GLY A 32 24.48 11.53 -2.46
N PHE A 33 23.88 10.42 -2.85
CA PHE A 33 23.20 9.49 -1.95
C PHE A 33 24.13 8.89 -0.87
N VAL A 34 25.41 8.71 -1.17
CA VAL A 34 26.41 8.24 -0.21
C VAL A 34 26.55 9.16 1.02
N ASN A 35 26.22 10.45 0.85
CA ASN A 35 26.25 11.44 1.92
C ASN A 35 24.90 11.56 2.66
N GLY A 36 23.91 10.77 2.25
CA GLY A 36 22.58 10.74 2.87
C GLY A 36 22.64 10.28 4.32
N LYS A 37 21.73 10.81 5.13
CA LYS A 37 21.55 10.39 6.53
C LYS A 37 20.08 10.04 6.75
N TYR A 38 19.86 8.96 7.51
CA TYR A 38 18.53 8.66 7.99
C TYR A 38 18.13 9.62 9.10
N VAL A 39 16.95 10.20 8.96
CA VAL A 39 16.33 11.01 10.01
C VAL A 39 15.13 10.20 10.50
N HIS A 40 15.20 9.74 11.73
CA HIS A 40 14.13 8.97 12.34
C HIS A 40 13.02 9.89 12.83
N GLU A 41 11.78 9.53 12.60
CA GLU A 41 10.60 10.29 13.07
C GLU A 41 10.51 10.29 14.59
N ASP A 42 10.88 9.16 15.22
CA ASP A 42 10.99 9.03 16.68
C ASP A 42 12.43 8.68 17.07
N PRO A 43 13.28 9.67 17.41
CA PRO A 43 14.66 9.46 17.81
C PRO A 43 14.80 8.69 19.12
N GLU A 44 13.81 8.72 19.99
CA GLU A 44 13.84 8.06 21.31
C GLU A 44 13.45 6.58 21.25
N ASN A 45 12.81 6.15 20.15
CA ASN A 45 12.44 4.75 19.99
C ASN A 45 13.69 3.86 19.92
N PRO A 46 13.82 2.82 20.78
CA PRO A 46 14.97 1.93 20.78
C PRO A 46 15.08 1.09 19.50
N VAL A 47 13.98 0.86 18.79
CA VAL A 47 13.97 0.15 17.51
C VAL A 47 14.01 1.16 16.37
N LYS A 48 15.07 1.09 15.55
CA LYS A 48 15.24 1.99 14.39
C LYS A 48 14.82 1.28 13.10
N GLY A 49 13.84 1.86 12.41
CA GLY A 49 13.44 1.43 11.08
C GLY A 49 14.25 2.14 9.99
N TYR A 50 14.57 1.41 8.92
CA TYR A 50 15.27 1.96 7.76
C TYR A 50 14.51 1.57 6.50
N HIS A 51 14.25 2.54 5.61
CA HIS A 51 13.66 2.30 4.31
C HIS A 51 14.66 2.65 3.21
N LEU A 52 14.90 1.71 2.31
CA LEU A 52 15.75 1.90 1.14
C LEU A 52 15.07 1.33 -0.08
N ASN A 53 14.87 2.15 -1.10
CA ASN A 53 14.36 1.70 -2.39
C ASN A 53 15.50 1.41 -3.39
N ALA A 54 15.16 0.73 -4.50
CA ALA A 54 16.16 0.35 -5.49
C ALA A 54 16.77 1.54 -6.25
N LEU A 55 16.18 2.73 -6.19
CA LEU A 55 16.75 3.92 -6.85
C LEU A 55 18.10 4.30 -6.25
N GLY A 56 18.30 4.06 -4.94
CA GLY A 56 19.57 4.30 -4.26
C GLY A 56 20.64 3.23 -4.50
N SER A 57 20.27 2.07 -5.04
CA SER A 57 21.19 0.96 -5.26
C SER A 57 22.20 1.27 -6.35
N THR A 58 23.47 0.99 -6.09
CA THR A 58 24.55 1.06 -7.08
C THR A 58 24.53 -0.13 -8.06
N LEU A 59 23.82 -1.21 -7.70
CA LEU A 59 23.72 -2.44 -8.47
C LEU A 59 22.54 -2.43 -9.46
N ALA A 60 21.60 -1.53 -9.30
CA ALA A 60 20.42 -1.41 -10.16
C ALA A 60 20.46 -0.10 -10.94
N GLN A 61 20.26 -0.15 -12.25
CA GLN A 61 20.15 1.04 -13.08
C GLN A 61 18.71 1.55 -13.07
N TRP A 62 18.51 2.88 -13.07
CA TRP A 62 17.18 3.47 -13.14
C TRP A 62 16.42 3.06 -14.39
N LYS A 63 17.13 2.92 -15.51
CA LYS A 63 16.55 2.42 -16.74
C LYS A 63 15.83 1.08 -16.56
N GLU A 64 16.49 0.10 -15.95
CA GLU A 64 15.89 -1.23 -15.67
C GLU A 64 14.70 -1.15 -14.72
N ILE A 65 14.78 -0.26 -13.72
CA ILE A 65 13.69 -0.06 -12.76
C ILE A 65 12.46 0.51 -13.46
N VAL A 66 12.65 1.50 -14.34
CA VAL A 66 11.58 2.15 -15.10
C VAL A 66 11.01 1.20 -16.16
N GLU A 67 11.84 0.47 -16.90
CA GLU A 67 11.38 -0.55 -17.85
C GLU A 67 10.44 -1.56 -17.20
N LYS A 68 10.83 -2.08 -16.04
CA LYS A 68 9.99 -3.03 -15.27
C LYS A 68 8.70 -2.39 -14.78
N PHE A 69 8.73 -1.11 -14.40
CA PHE A 69 7.53 -0.36 -14.05
C PHE A 69 6.57 -0.22 -15.23
N LEU A 70 7.08 0.15 -16.39
CA LEU A 70 6.26 0.31 -17.61
C LEU A 70 5.59 -1.01 -18.00
N LEU A 71 6.35 -2.11 -18.01
CA LEU A 71 5.80 -3.45 -18.28
C LEU A 71 4.73 -3.85 -17.25
N ALA A 72 4.99 -3.62 -15.97
CA ALA A 72 4.03 -3.93 -14.91
C ALA A 72 2.75 -3.08 -15.03
N ASN A 73 2.90 -1.82 -15.44
CA ASN A 73 1.76 -0.92 -15.65
C ASN A 73 0.92 -1.29 -16.88
N GLU A 74 1.54 -1.80 -17.94
CA GLU A 74 0.82 -2.39 -19.09
C GLU A 74 0.01 -3.64 -18.68
N GLU A 75 0.57 -4.51 -17.85
CA GLU A 75 -0.15 -5.66 -17.32
C GLU A 75 -1.33 -5.24 -16.42
N LYS A 76 -1.17 -4.20 -15.59
CA LYS A 76 -2.28 -3.60 -14.82
C LYS A 76 -3.44 -3.17 -15.72
N LYS A 77 -3.14 -2.52 -16.86
CA LYS A 77 -4.17 -2.12 -17.84
C LYS A 77 -4.95 -3.31 -18.42
N LYS A 78 -4.34 -4.49 -18.47
CA LYS A 78 -4.97 -5.75 -18.90
C LYS A 78 -5.71 -6.47 -17.77
N GLY A 79 -5.73 -5.88 -16.55
CA GLY A 79 -6.37 -6.45 -15.36
C GLY A 79 -5.44 -7.30 -14.48
N ASN A 80 -4.17 -7.46 -14.82
CA ASN A 80 -3.20 -8.20 -14.02
C ASN A 80 -2.36 -7.24 -13.16
N ILE A 81 -2.71 -7.11 -11.88
CA ILE A 81 -2.06 -6.17 -10.94
C ILE A 81 -0.80 -6.75 -10.28
N GLU A 82 -0.61 -8.06 -10.29
CA GLU A 82 0.46 -8.74 -9.55
C GLU A 82 1.88 -8.28 -9.92
N PRO A 83 2.23 -8.02 -11.20
CA PRO A 83 3.55 -7.49 -11.55
C PRO A 83 3.82 -6.11 -10.94
N LEU A 84 2.79 -5.24 -10.86
CA LEU A 84 2.95 -3.90 -10.27
C LEU A 84 3.08 -3.97 -8.74
N LYS A 85 2.30 -4.84 -8.09
CA LYS A 85 2.42 -5.15 -6.67
C LYS A 85 3.82 -5.65 -6.32
N SER A 86 4.32 -6.62 -7.08
CA SER A 86 5.68 -7.14 -6.93
C SER A 86 6.74 -6.06 -7.13
N TRP A 87 6.57 -5.20 -8.15
CA TRP A 87 7.49 -4.09 -8.42
C TRP A 87 7.50 -3.08 -7.26
N THR A 88 6.34 -2.70 -6.75
CA THR A 88 6.22 -1.77 -5.60
C THR A 88 6.92 -2.35 -4.36
N ASN A 89 6.63 -3.60 -4.03
CA ASN A 89 7.22 -4.24 -2.86
C ASN A 89 8.73 -4.41 -2.99
N THR A 90 9.23 -4.82 -4.16
CA THR A 90 10.65 -5.18 -4.33
C THR A 90 11.54 -4.03 -4.79
N LYS A 91 11.03 -3.08 -5.57
CA LYS A 91 11.83 -1.96 -6.11
C LYS A 91 11.67 -0.70 -5.27
N MET A 92 10.45 -0.42 -4.81
CA MET A 92 10.23 0.75 -3.96
C MET A 92 10.38 0.43 -2.47
N GLY A 93 10.37 -0.85 -2.09
CA GLY A 93 10.42 -1.26 -0.68
C GLY A 93 9.20 -0.80 0.11
N GLN A 94 8.07 -0.66 -0.57
CA GLN A 94 6.81 -0.20 0.00
C GLN A 94 5.82 -1.36 0.02
N THR A 95 5.04 -1.47 1.09
CA THR A 95 3.92 -2.40 1.13
C THR A 95 2.88 -1.97 0.10
N TRP A 96 2.43 -2.93 -0.71
CA TRP A 96 1.31 -2.66 -1.61
C TRP A 96 0.04 -2.46 -0.79
N GLU A 97 -0.59 -1.34 -0.97
CA GLU A 97 -1.93 -1.09 -0.47
C GLU A 97 -2.91 -1.35 -1.63
N GLU A 98 -3.82 -2.28 -1.44
CA GLU A 98 -4.88 -2.47 -2.40
C GLU A 98 -5.75 -1.22 -2.38
N GLU A 99 -5.91 -0.57 -3.54
CA GLU A 99 -6.97 0.41 -3.75
C GLU A 99 -8.32 -0.32 -3.74
N GLY A 100 -8.60 -1.01 -2.64
CA GLY A 100 -9.94 -1.44 -2.32
C GLY A 100 -10.75 -0.20 -2.01
N THR A 101 -12.01 -0.23 -2.35
CA THR A 101 -13.00 0.70 -1.81
C THR A 101 -12.90 0.57 -0.28
N GLN A 102 -12.11 1.40 0.37
CA GLN A 102 -12.24 1.55 1.81
C GLN A 102 -13.69 1.98 2.00
N ALA A 103 -14.50 1.08 2.54
CA ALA A 103 -15.84 1.44 2.91
C ALA A 103 -15.70 2.63 3.86
N ASP A 104 -16.29 3.76 3.50
CA ASP A 104 -16.24 4.96 4.34
C ASP A 104 -16.82 4.55 5.69
N GLU A 105 -15.98 4.62 6.74
CA GLU A 105 -16.37 4.27 8.11
C GLU A 105 -17.66 5.01 8.52
N ASN A 106 -17.81 6.25 8.08
CA ASN A 106 -19.01 7.04 8.31
C ASN A 106 -20.24 6.47 7.58
N GLU A 107 -20.08 5.91 6.38
CA GLU A 107 -21.17 5.26 5.65
C GLU A 107 -21.58 3.93 6.31
N LEU A 108 -20.62 3.18 6.85
CA LEU A 108 -20.91 1.96 7.64
C LEU A 108 -21.60 2.31 8.94
N LEU A 109 -21.13 3.34 9.66
CA LEU A 109 -21.78 3.79 10.91
C LEU A 109 -23.21 4.28 10.69
N LYS A 110 -23.53 4.91 9.55
CA LYS A 110 -24.89 5.32 9.19
C LYS A 110 -25.83 4.13 8.96
N ARG A 111 -25.30 2.98 8.58
CA ARG A 111 -26.10 1.75 8.38
C ARG A 111 -26.34 0.99 9.68
N ARG A 112 -25.71 1.41 10.79
CA ARG A 112 -25.90 0.79 12.09
C ARG A 112 -27.32 0.94 12.56
N GLU A 113 -27.97 -0.17 12.80
CA GLU A 113 -29.33 -0.22 13.34
C GLU A 113 -29.32 -0.37 14.86
N TRP A 114 -30.31 0.22 15.52
CA TRP A 114 -30.51 0.10 16.94
C TRP A 114 -31.71 -0.79 17.21
N TYR A 115 -31.51 -1.90 17.88
CA TYR A 115 -32.59 -2.79 18.33
C TYR A 115 -32.49 -2.99 19.84
N ARG A 116 -33.64 -3.28 20.46
CA ARG A 116 -33.79 -3.36 21.95
C ARG A 116 -33.66 -4.77 22.51
N CYS A 117 -33.23 -5.72 21.73
CA CYS A 117 -33.08 -7.14 22.11
C CYS A 117 -31.64 -7.58 21.73
N GLU A 118 -31.21 -8.72 22.28
CA GLU A 118 -29.89 -9.28 22.00
C GLU A 118 -29.76 -9.70 20.53
N VAL A 119 -30.87 -10.11 19.90
CA VAL A 119 -30.95 -10.53 18.50
C VAL A 119 -32.15 -9.85 17.87
N PRO A 120 -32.03 -9.22 16.68
CA PRO A 120 -33.17 -8.66 15.95
C PRO A 120 -34.25 -9.73 15.70
N PRO A 121 -35.54 -9.38 15.72
CA PRO A 121 -36.64 -10.33 15.54
C PRO A 121 -36.66 -11.09 14.21
N GLU A 122 -36.05 -10.52 13.17
CA GLU A 122 -35.96 -11.06 11.82
C GLU A 122 -34.87 -12.13 11.66
N VAL A 123 -33.99 -12.25 12.65
CA VAL A 123 -32.88 -13.21 12.64
C VAL A 123 -33.39 -14.61 12.99
N MET A 124 -33.17 -15.55 12.08
CA MET A 124 -33.59 -16.95 12.26
C MET A 124 -32.45 -17.82 12.81
N TYR A 125 -31.21 -17.52 12.49
CA TYR A 125 -30.04 -18.23 13.05
C TYR A 125 -28.81 -17.32 13.08
N LEU A 126 -27.87 -17.66 13.95
CA LEU A 126 -26.62 -16.95 14.13
C LEU A 126 -25.45 -17.82 13.70
N THR A 127 -24.44 -17.16 13.09
CA THR A 127 -23.12 -17.74 12.91
C THR A 127 -22.09 -16.87 13.62
N ALA A 128 -21.04 -17.48 14.16
CA ALA A 128 -19.94 -16.75 14.76
C ALA A 128 -18.61 -17.21 14.17
N GLY A 129 -17.81 -16.24 13.71
CA GLY A 129 -16.41 -16.42 13.37
C GLY A 129 -15.55 -15.96 14.55
N VAL A 130 -14.55 -16.75 14.91
CA VAL A 130 -13.59 -16.40 15.97
C VAL A 130 -12.19 -16.49 15.39
N ASP A 131 -11.46 -15.37 15.41
CA ASP A 131 -10.04 -15.30 15.08
C ASP A 131 -9.23 -15.16 16.38
N THR A 132 -8.21 -16.00 16.53
CA THR A 132 -7.35 -16.02 17.70
C THR A 132 -6.04 -15.32 17.39
N GLN A 133 -5.80 -14.20 18.07
CA GLN A 133 -4.53 -13.48 18.04
C GLN A 133 -3.70 -13.82 19.30
N ASP A 134 -2.46 -13.39 19.35
CA ASP A 134 -1.55 -13.68 20.48
C ASP A 134 -2.05 -13.06 21.81
N ASP A 135 -2.75 -11.94 21.75
CA ASP A 135 -3.17 -11.12 22.89
C ASP A 135 -4.69 -10.94 23.01
N ARG A 136 -5.50 -11.40 22.01
CA ARG A 136 -6.95 -11.18 21.98
C ARG A 136 -7.68 -12.20 21.10
N PHE A 137 -8.99 -12.26 21.27
CA PHE A 137 -9.92 -12.89 20.34
C PHE A 137 -10.67 -11.82 19.57
N GLU A 138 -10.75 -11.95 18.26
CA GLU A 138 -11.65 -11.15 17.43
C GLU A 138 -12.85 -12.01 17.08
N ILE A 139 -14.05 -11.53 17.42
CA ILE A 139 -15.29 -12.31 17.30
C ILE A 139 -16.27 -11.50 16.46
N GLU A 140 -16.72 -12.10 15.37
CA GLU A 140 -17.79 -11.56 14.53
C GLU A 140 -19.01 -12.48 14.63
N VAL A 141 -20.17 -11.91 14.94
CA VAL A 141 -21.45 -12.63 14.99
C VAL A 141 -22.36 -12.10 13.92
N VAL A 142 -22.82 -12.97 13.03
CA VAL A 142 -23.68 -12.61 11.91
C VAL A 142 -25.05 -13.28 12.09
N GLY A 143 -26.12 -12.46 12.03
CA GLY A 143 -27.50 -12.90 12.03
C GLY A 143 -28.01 -13.12 10.58
N TRP A 144 -28.74 -14.19 10.34
CA TRP A 144 -29.28 -14.55 9.04
C TRP A 144 -30.79 -14.57 9.07
N GLY A 145 -31.42 -13.84 8.17
CA GLY A 145 -32.89 -13.82 7.96
C GLY A 145 -33.36 -14.91 6.99
N ALA A 146 -34.68 -14.90 6.70
CA ALA A 146 -35.34 -15.92 5.89
C ALA A 146 -34.91 -15.93 4.41
N GLU A 147 -34.43 -14.80 3.86
CA GLU A 147 -33.99 -14.65 2.46
C GLU A 147 -32.46 -14.61 2.33
N TYR A 148 -31.72 -15.15 3.30
CA TYR A 148 -30.24 -15.09 3.40
C TYR A 148 -29.69 -13.67 3.49
N GLU A 149 -30.51 -12.69 3.86
CA GLU A 149 -30.03 -11.36 4.20
C GLU A 149 -29.21 -11.44 5.50
N ALA A 150 -27.98 -10.97 5.43
CA ALA A 150 -27.08 -10.93 6.59
C ALA A 150 -27.15 -9.56 7.26
N GLY A 151 -27.40 -9.56 8.56
CA GLY A 151 -27.24 -8.40 9.44
C GLY A 151 -26.09 -8.67 10.43
N ALA A 152 -25.17 -7.72 10.57
CA ALA A 152 -24.04 -7.78 11.50
C ALA A 152 -24.25 -6.79 12.65
#